data_d73bb425d428a9586f981fbba3cec429
#
_entry.id   d73bb425d428a9586f981fbba3cec429
#
_cell.length_a   1.000
_cell.length_b   1.000
_cell.length_c   1.000
_cell.angle_alpha   90.00
_cell.angle_beta   90.00
_cell.angle_gamma   90.00
#
_symmetry.space_group_name_H-M   'P 1'
#
loop_
_entity.id
_entity.type
_entity.pdbx_description
1 polymer ?
#
loop_
_entity_poly.entity_id
_entity_poly.type
_entity_poly.pdbx_seq_one_letter_code
_entity_poly.pdbx_strand_id
1 'polypeptide(L)'
;MIISNYVLTGETPSKKNSRIGLRSGKNIPSERYQKWKKAKHIELLHQGILCPPLEKPLTIEFYFYHTDNRTRDTDNQISSILDLLKDAKVIKDDNWQIVRRISAVALLTKSKEPSVNVVISEY
;
A
#
# COMPACT_ATOMS: atom_id res chain seq x y z
N MET A 1 -1.13 8.97 -18.24
CA MET A 1 -2.41 9.50 -17.72
C MET A 1 -2.71 8.90 -16.36
N ILE A 2 -3.00 9.74 -15.40
CA ILE A 2 -3.34 9.31 -14.04
C ILE A 2 -4.75 8.71 -14.04
N ILE A 3 -4.88 7.52 -13.45
CA ILE A 3 -6.17 6.85 -13.30
C ILE A 3 -6.73 7.13 -11.91
N SER A 4 -5.91 7.02 -10.87
CA SER A 4 -6.33 7.20 -9.48
C SER A 4 -5.20 7.78 -8.66
N ASN A 5 -5.56 8.56 -7.64
CA ASN A 5 -4.62 9.12 -6.68
C ASN A 5 -5.24 8.95 -5.30
N TYR A 6 -4.68 8.04 -4.49
CA TYR A 6 -5.18 7.76 -3.16
C TYR A 6 -4.27 8.35 -2.10
N VAL A 7 -4.87 8.81 -1.01
CA VAL A 7 -4.14 9.22 0.19
C VAL A 7 -4.49 8.23 1.31
N LEU A 8 -3.46 7.58 1.85
CA LEU A 8 -3.63 6.68 2.99
C LEU A 8 -3.00 7.34 4.20
N THR A 9 -3.79 7.53 5.27
CA THR A 9 -3.33 8.20 6.48
C THR A 9 -2.62 7.22 7.40
N GLY A 10 -1.71 7.74 8.23
CA GLY A 10 -0.99 6.95 9.21
C GLY A 10 0.22 6.23 8.65
N GLU A 11 0.92 5.54 9.53
CA GLU A 11 2.13 4.78 9.18
C GLU A 11 1.76 3.46 8.52
N THR A 12 2.42 3.16 7.41
CA THR A 12 2.24 1.86 6.73
C THR A 12 3.10 0.80 7.40
N PRO A 13 2.52 -0.28 7.93
CA PRO A 13 3.30 -1.35 8.53
C PRO A 13 3.98 -2.21 7.47
N SER A 14 5.03 -2.92 7.88
CA SER A 14 5.66 -3.93 7.03
C SER A 14 4.93 -5.25 7.20
N LYS A 15 4.41 -5.81 6.11
CA LYS A 15 3.78 -7.13 6.12
C LYS A 15 4.75 -8.21 6.58
N LYS A 16 6.01 -8.14 6.15
CA LYS A 16 7.04 -9.14 6.51
C LYS A 16 7.36 -9.12 7.99
N ASN A 17 7.45 -7.92 8.59
CA ASN A 17 7.81 -7.76 10.01
C ASN A 17 6.60 -7.87 10.93
N SER A 18 5.40 -8.00 10.36
CA SER A 18 4.14 -8.05 11.09
C SER A 18 3.47 -9.41 11.01
N ARG A 19 4.27 -10.49 10.92
CA ARG A 19 3.77 -11.86 10.86
C ARG A 19 3.91 -12.55 12.20
N ILE A 20 2.96 -13.43 12.49
CA ILE A 20 2.96 -14.27 13.68
C ILE A 20 3.25 -15.71 13.27
N GLY A 21 4.29 -16.32 13.87
CA GLY A 21 4.59 -17.74 13.66
C GLY A 21 3.62 -18.61 14.45
N LEU A 22 3.10 -19.64 13.82
CA LEU A 22 2.24 -20.65 14.46
C LEU A 22 3.03 -21.93 14.71
N ARG A 23 2.57 -22.73 15.67
CA ARG A 23 3.17 -24.05 15.98
C ARG A 23 3.20 -24.99 14.78
N SER A 24 2.26 -24.82 13.86
CA SER A 24 2.19 -25.61 12.62
C SER A 24 3.28 -25.22 11.59
N GLY A 25 4.13 -24.25 11.90
CA GLY A 25 5.12 -23.72 10.96
C GLY A 25 4.58 -22.68 9.99
N LYS A 26 3.29 -22.38 10.04
CA LYS A 26 2.68 -21.33 9.20
C LYS A 26 2.86 -19.96 9.85
N ASN A 27 3.08 -18.96 8.99
CA ASN A 27 3.10 -17.56 9.40
C ASN A 27 1.82 -16.90 8.93
N ILE A 28 1.17 -16.17 9.82
CA ILE A 28 -0.01 -15.38 9.49
C ILE A 28 0.30 -13.90 9.70
N PRO A 29 -0.41 -12.98 9.00
CA PRO A 29 -0.25 -11.55 9.25
C PRO A 29 -0.63 -11.23 10.70
N SER A 30 0.09 -10.28 11.31
CA SER A 30 -0.21 -9.82 12.66
C SER A 30 -1.59 -9.15 12.71
N GLU A 31 -2.15 -9.08 13.91
CA GLU A 31 -3.39 -8.36 14.14
C GLU A 31 -3.27 -6.89 13.76
N ARG A 32 -2.11 -6.25 14.06
CA ARG A 32 -1.81 -4.88 13.68
C ARG A 32 -1.91 -4.67 12.17
N TYR A 33 -1.31 -5.57 11.39
CA TYR A 33 -1.34 -5.52 9.94
C TYR A 33 -2.76 -5.70 9.40
N GLN A 34 -3.51 -6.64 9.93
CA GLN A 34 -4.89 -6.90 9.53
C GLN A 34 -5.80 -5.71 9.82
N LYS A 35 -5.65 -5.07 10.98
CA LYS A 35 -6.40 -3.87 11.35
C LYS A 35 -6.07 -2.70 10.43
N TRP A 36 -4.79 -2.51 10.14
CA TRP A 36 -4.35 -1.47 9.19
C TRP A 36 -5.01 -1.69 7.83
N LYS A 37 -4.99 -2.91 7.33
CA LYS A 37 -5.52 -3.24 6.00
C LYS A 37 -7.04 -2.98 5.93
N LYS A 38 -7.79 -3.34 6.96
CA LYS A 38 -9.22 -3.06 7.03
C LYS A 38 -9.51 -1.56 7.07
N ALA A 39 -8.77 -0.81 7.87
CA ALA A 39 -8.95 0.63 7.98
C ALA A 39 -8.63 1.33 6.66
N LYS A 40 -7.56 0.94 5.99
CA LYS A 40 -7.15 1.53 4.72
C LYS A 40 -8.09 1.14 3.56
N HIS A 41 -8.67 -0.05 3.61
CA HIS A 41 -9.70 -0.43 2.65
C HIS A 41 -10.89 0.55 2.73
N ILE A 42 -11.30 0.92 3.93
CA ILE A 42 -12.37 1.91 4.12
C ILE A 42 -11.96 3.27 3.54
N GLU A 43 -10.72 3.71 3.77
CA GLU A 43 -10.21 4.95 3.18
C GLU A 43 -10.24 4.92 1.65
N LEU A 44 -9.87 3.79 1.04
CA LEU A 44 -9.93 3.61 -0.40
C LEU A 44 -11.38 3.69 -0.91
N LEU A 45 -12.31 3.05 -0.22
CA LEU A 45 -13.73 3.08 -0.59
C LEU A 45 -14.28 4.51 -0.56
N HIS A 46 -13.91 5.30 0.45
CA HIS A 46 -14.33 6.70 0.54
C HIS A 46 -13.76 7.56 -0.58
N GLN A 47 -12.59 7.22 -1.09
CA GLN A 47 -11.96 7.95 -2.19
C GLN A 47 -12.43 7.46 -3.56
N GLY A 48 -13.10 6.32 -3.61
CA GLY A 48 -13.65 5.74 -4.83
C GLY A 48 -12.76 4.66 -5.45
N ILE A 49 -13.32 3.47 -5.60
CA ILE A 49 -12.65 2.34 -6.26
C ILE A 49 -13.36 2.07 -7.56
N LEU A 50 -12.60 2.07 -8.67
CA LEU A 50 -13.14 1.75 -9.98
C LEU A 50 -13.47 0.26 -10.08
N CYS A 51 -14.56 -0.06 -10.73
CA CYS A 51 -15.00 -1.44 -10.96
C CYS A 51 -15.17 -1.64 -12.47
N PRO A 52 -14.65 -2.72 -13.05
CA PRO A 52 -13.89 -3.81 -12.42
C PRO A 52 -12.47 -3.40 -12.00
N PRO A 53 -11.76 -4.26 -11.24
CA PRO A 53 -10.37 -3.99 -10.87
C PRO A 53 -9.49 -3.74 -12.10
N LEU A 54 -8.50 -2.86 -11.96
CA LEU A 54 -7.58 -2.54 -13.04
C LEU A 54 -6.76 -3.77 -13.42
N GLU A 55 -6.73 -4.10 -14.70
CA GLU A 55 -6.08 -5.30 -15.23
C GLU A 55 -5.01 -4.97 -16.27
N LYS A 56 -5.01 -3.76 -16.80
CA LYS A 56 -4.04 -3.31 -17.81
C LYS A 56 -2.68 -2.98 -17.19
N PRO A 57 -1.61 -2.83 -18.01
CA PRO A 57 -0.32 -2.42 -17.50
C PRO A 57 -0.37 -1.06 -16.81
N LEU A 58 0.20 -0.98 -15.61
CA LEU A 58 0.13 0.20 -14.74
C LEU A 58 1.51 0.65 -14.30
N THR A 59 1.62 1.94 -14.03
CA THR A 59 2.68 2.54 -13.24
C THR A 59 2.09 2.94 -11.90
N ILE A 60 2.73 2.55 -10.81
CA ILE A 60 2.30 2.93 -9.47
C ILE A 60 3.43 3.70 -8.79
N GLU A 61 3.13 4.91 -8.35
CA GLU A 61 4.07 5.77 -7.66
C GLU A 61 3.64 5.93 -6.21
N PHE A 62 4.61 5.85 -5.30
CA PHE A 62 4.39 5.99 -3.87
C PHE A 62 5.15 7.21 -3.36
N TYR A 63 4.47 8.07 -2.62
CA TYR A 63 5.07 9.21 -1.95
C TYR A 63 4.83 9.06 -0.46
N PHE A 64 5.87 8.60 0.26
CA PHE A 64 5.79 8.38 1.70
C PHE A 64 6.18 9.66 2.43
N TYR A 65 5.31 10.13 3.31
CA TYR A 65 5.55 11.30 4.15
C TYR A 65 5.68 10.84 5.59
N HIS A 66 6.93 10.83 6.09
CA HIS A 66 7.25 10.43 7.46
C HIS A 66 7.35 11.65 8.36
N THR A 67 6.99 11.48 9.63
CA THR A 67 7.03 12.57 10.62
C THR A 67 8.21 12.46 11.57
N ASP A 68 9.01 11.39 11.47
CA ASP A 68 10.22 11.17 12.28
C ASP A 68 11.27 10.39 11.49
N ASN A 69 12.45 10.23 12.08
CA ASN A 69 13.60 9.58 11.45
C ASN A 69 13.75 8.09 11.78
N ARG A 70 12.71 7.43 12.28
CA ARG A 70 12.80 6.00 12.53
C ARG A 70 13.13 5.24 11.25
N THR A 71 13.92 4.18 11.39
CA THR A 71 14.26 3.31 10.27
C THR A 71 13.03 2.54 9.79
N ARG A 72 12.81 2.56 8.48
CA ARG A 72 11.72 1.83 7.81
C ARG A 72 12.23 1.26 6.51
N ASP A 73 11.76 0.08 6.17
CA ASP A 73 12.08 -0.55 4.89
C ASP A 73 11.02 -0.18 3.87
N THR A 74 11.37 0.72 2.96
CA THR A 74 10.44 1.24 1.94
C THR A 74 9.85 0.12 1.09
N ASP A 75 10.66 -0.85 0.68
CA ASP A 75 10.20 -1.98 -0.13
C ASP A 75 9.13 -2.81 0.59
N ASN A 76 9.27 -2.98 1.89
CA ASN A 76 8.29 -3.71 2.70
C ASN A 76 6.97 -2.93 2.83
N GLN A 77 7.06 -1.61 2.93
CA GLN A 77 5.87 -0.76 2.94
C GLN A 77 5.14 -0.79 1.60
N ILE A 78 5.89 -0.75 0.50
CA ILE A 78 5.31 -0.89 -0.84
C ILE A 78 4.58 -2.22 -0.98
N SER A 79 5.19 -3.31 -0.51
CA SER A 79 4.60 -4.64 -0.54
C SER A 79 3.26 -4.67 0.22
N SER A 80 3.20 -4.01 1.38
CA SER A 80 1.97 -3.92 2.17
C SER A 80 0.86 -3.20 1.41
N ILE A 81 1.20 -2.09 0.73
CA ILE A 81 0.22 -1.32 -0.02
C ILE A 81 -0.24 -2.08 -1.27
N LEU A 82 0.66 -2.74 -1.98
CA LEU A 82 0.27 -3.57 -3.14
C LEU A 82 -0.68 -4.68 -2.73
N ASP A 83 -0.44 -5.32 -1.59
CA ASP A 83 -1.33 -6.33 -1.04
C ASP A 83 -2.72 -5.74 -0.72
N LEU A 84 -2.75 -4.54 -0.14
CA LEU A 84 -3.98 -3.81 0.13
C LEU A 84 -4.75 -3.51 -1.16
N LEU A 85 -4.08 -2.97 -2.18
CA LEU A 85 -4.71 -2.62 -3.46
C LEU A 85 -5.32 -3.84 -4.14
N LYS A 86 -4.64 -4.96 -4.07
CA LYS A 86 -5.13 -6.24 -4.61
C LYS A 86 -6.35 -6.72 -3.83
N ASP A 87 -6.28 -6.75 -2.50
CA ASP A 87 -7.38 -7.23 -1.66
C ASP A 87 -8.61 -6.31 -1.74
N ALA A 88 -8.39 -5.01 -1.89
CA ALA A 88 -9.48 -4.05 -2.06
C ALA A 88 -10.02 -4.02 -3.49
N LYS A 89 -9.45 -4.80 -4.38
CA LYS A 89 -9.84 -4.90 -5.79
C LYS A 89 -9.70 -3.59 -6.56
N VAL A 90 -8.72 -2.79 -6.19
CA VAL A 90 -8.29 -1.63 -6.98
C VAL A 90 -7.54 -2.12 -8.21
N ILE A 91 -6.64 -3.09 -8.01
CA ILE A 91 -5.93 -3.79 -9.10
C ILE A 91 -6.31 -5.26 -9.04
N LYS A 92 -6.28 -5.93 -10.18
CA LYS A 92 -6.63 -7.34 -10.25
C LYS A 92 -5.59 -8.22 -9.57
N ASP A 93 -4.31 -7.88 -9.76
CA ASP A 93 -3.19 -8.59 -9.17
C ASP A 93 -1.99 -7.65 -9.12
N ASP A 94 -0.98 -8.01 -8.34
CA ASP A 94 0.25 -7.26 -8.20
C ASP A 94 1.43 -7.86 -8.98
N ASN A 95 1.14 -8.79 -9.91
CA ASN A 95 2.17 -9.39 -10.75
C ASN A 95 2.74 -8.39 -11.77
N TRP A 96 3.86 -8.74 -12.42
CA TRP A 96 4.59 -7.84 -13.33
C TRP A 96 3.81 -7.46 -14.59
N GLN A 97 2.83 -8.25 -14.97
CA GLN A 97 2.02 -7.98 -16.16
C GLN A 97 1.07 -6.80 -15.93
N ILE A 98 0.68 -6.58 -14.69
CA ILE A 98 -0.18 -5.47 -14.28
C ILE A 98 0.66 -4.33 -13.70
N VAL A 99 1.50 -4.62 -12.72
CA VAL A 99 2.37 -3.60 -12.11
C VAL A 99 3.70 -3.60 -12.85
N ARG A 100 3.77 -2.79 -13.92
CA ARG A 100 4.94 -2.75 -14.82
C ARG A 100 6.03 -1.82 -14.33
N ARG A 101 5.67 -0.76 -13.63
CA ARG A 101 6.64 0.21 -13.12
C ARG A 101 6.24 0.64 -11.72
N ILE A 102 7.22 0.66 -10.83
CA ILE A 102 7.06 1.16 -9.46
C ILE A 102 8.11 2.24 -9.24
N SER A 103 7.70 3.36 -8.67
CA SER A 103 8.62 4.35 -8.15
C SER A 103 8.19 4.76 -6.75
N ALA A 104 9.14 5.18 -5.93
CA ALA A 104 8.86 5.58 -4.57
C ALA A 104 9.78 6.71 -4.14
N VAL A 105 9.22 7.65 -3.41
CA VAL A 105 9.96 8.74 -2.76
C VAL A 105 9.56 8.73 -1.30
N ALA A 106 10.53 8.81 -0.40
CA ALA A 106 10.29 8.92 1.03
C ALA A 106 10.82 10.26 1.53
N LEU A 107 9.96 11.02 2.18
CA LEU A 107 10.24 12.39 2.61
C LEU A 107 9.86 12.58 4.07
N LEU A 108 10.55 13.52 4.73
CA LEU A 108 10.12 14.03 6.04
C LEU A 108 9.11 15.15 5.82
N THR A 109 8.05 15.14 6.62
CA THR A 109 7.04 16.19 6.60
C THR A 109 6.89 16.81 7.99
N LYS A 110 6.46 18.06 8.02
CA LYS A 110 6.12 18.76 9.27
C LYS A 110 4.67 18.53 9.72
N SER A 111 3.92 17.74 8.97
CA SER A 111 2.56 17.36 9.31
C SER A 111 2.55 16.58 10.64
N LYS A 112 1.42 16.61 11.33
CA LYS A 112 1.25 15.89 12.60
C LYS A 112 1.15 14.38 12.40
N GLU A 113 0.74 13.94 11.23
CA GLU A 113 0.47 12.53 10.95
C GLU A 113 1.21 12.09 9.69
N PRO A 114 1.84 10.91 9.70
CA PRO A 114 2.41 10.36 8.49
C PRO A 114 1.32 9.96 7.50
N SER A 115 1.68 9.87 6.23
CA SER A 115 0.74 9.46 5.18
C SER A 115 1.51 8.93 3.98
N VAL A 116 0.78 8.37 3.03
CA VAL A 116 1.33 8.00 1.74
C VAL A 116 0.33 8.36 0.63
N ASN A 117 0.85 8.95 -0.44
CA ASN A 117 0.09 9.12 -1.68
C ASN A 117 0.42 7.96 -2.61
N VAL A 118 -0.61 7.34 -3.17
CA VAL A 118 -0.48 6.25 -4.13
C VAL A 118 -1.09 6.73 -5.44
N VAL A 119 -0.24 6.95 -6.44
CA VAL A 119 -0.67 7.45 -7.75
C VAL A 119 -0.60 6.30 -8.75
N ILE A 120 -1.75 5.96 -9.31
CA ILE A 120 -1.87 4.88 -10.31
C ILE A 120 -2.11 5.51 -11.67
N SER A 121 -1.27 5.18 -12.63
CA SER A 121 -1.38 5.67 -14.00
C SER A 121 -1.18 4.55 -14.99
N GLU A 122 -1.56 4.79 -16.24
CA GLU A 122 -1.25 3.85 -17.31
C GLU A 122 0.26 3.78 -17.54
N TYR A 123 0.72 2.57 -17.79
CA TYR A 123 2.13 2.34 -18.09
C TYR A 123 2.51 2.91 -19.46
#